data_b63541a7971d8eb8e5ca0122dc9337c7
#
_entry.id   b63541a7971d8eb8e5ca0122dc9337c7
#
_cell.length_a   1.000
_cell.length_b   1.000
_cell.length_c   1.000
_cell.angle_alpha   90.00
_cell.angle_beta   90.00
_cell.angle_gamma   90.00
#
_symmetry.space_group_name_H-M   'P 1'
#
loop_
_entity.id
_entity.type
_entity.pdbx_description
1 polymer ?
#
loop_
_entity_poly.entity_id
_entity_poly.type
_entity_poly.pdbx_seq_one_letter_code
_entity_poly.pdbx_strand_id
1 'polypeptide(L)'
;MSAPPKTLLEVTQAEAEAIRQAVRTADPRALDGGRRVVTLEDVEALTALLSDPAVSDPIYDLPRPINAETIGDWVRRCEAERQRGETLLLLTRDAEGVLAGYSKITVWPLRSAAELAGAIRADRQNSGQGGAGAWRTIDWMFETLGVRLICLTAAVDNIRSARLIEAMGFMRLGERDAVAQDGTVRPSLYWEMSRDAWRKPNA
;
A
#
# COMPACT_ATOMS: atom_id res chain seq x y z
N MET A 1 -11.14 2.81 -5.19
CA MET A 1 -10.62 3.72 -4.12
C MET A 1 -10.50 2.93 -2.83
N SER A 2 -9.38 3.11 -2.16
CA SER A 2 -9.19 2.60 -0.79
C SER A 2 -10.28 3.18 0.12
N ALA A 3 -10.77 2.39 1.03
CA ALA A 3 -11.83 2.82 1.94
C ALA A 3 -11.26 2.98 3.36
N PRO A 4 -11.67 4.02 4.11
CA PRO A 4 -11.17 4.24 5.46
C PRO A 4 -11.51 3.06 6.38
N PRO A 5 -10.75 2.85 7.46
CA PRO A 5 -10.94 1.72 8.36
C PRO A 5 -12.34 1.69 8.98
N LYS A 6 -12.81 0.48 9.31
CA LYS A 6 -14.06 0.25 10.04
C LYS A 6 -13.93 0.70 11.50
N THR A 7 -12.77 0.41 12.11
CA THR A 7 -12.48 0.85 13.48
C THR A 7 -12.32 2.37 13.54
N LEU A 8 -12.99 3.00 14.49
CA LEU A 8 -12.92 4.43 14.74
C LEU A 8 -12.02 4.67 15.95
N LEU A 9 -10.97 5.45 15.73
CA LEU A 9 -10.09 5.92 16.80
C LEU A 9 -10.36 7.41 17.07
N GLU A 10 -10.26 7.81 18.32
CA GLU A 10 -10.17 9.23 18.67
C GLU A 10 -8.79 9.74 18.27
N VAL A 11 -8.75 10.77 17.43
CA VAL A 11 -7.54 11.35 16.87
C VAL A 11 -7.58 12.86 17.06
N THR A 12 -6.55 13.40 17.68
CA THR A 12 -6.42 14.86 17.83
C THR A 12 -5.93 15.50 16.53
N GLN A 13 -6.20 16.80 16.35
CA GLN A 13 -5.68 17.55 15.20
C GLN A 13 -4.13 17.56 15.17
N ALA A 14 -3.50 17.62 16.34
CA ALA A 14 -2.04 17.56 16.46
C ALA A 14 -1.49 16.21 15.99
N GLU A 15 -2.12 15.10 16.36
CA GLU A 15 -1.76 13.76 15.89
C GLU A 15 -1.94 13.65 14.37
N ALA A 16 -3.09 14.09 13.86
CA ALA A 16 -3.36 14.06 12.42
C ALA A 16 -2.33 14.88 11.62
N GLU A 17 -1.91 16.05 12.11
CA GLU A 17 -0.90 16.87 11.43
C GLU A 17 0.50 16.25 11.55
N ALA A 18 0.84 15.63 12.66
CA ALA A 18 2.09 14.88 12.80
C ALA A 18 2.17 13.73 11.77
N ILE A 19 1.07 12.99 11.57
CA ILE A 19 0.99 11.94 10.54
C ILE A 19 1.14 12.54 9.14
N ARG A 20 0.47 13.65 8.82
CA ARG A 20 0.63 14.33 7.52
C ARG A 20 2.07 14.75 7.27
N GLN A 21 2.70 15.34 8.29
CA GLN A 21 4.09 15.75 8.19
C GLN A 21 5.01 14.53 7.97
N ALA A 22 4.80 13.45 8.71
CA ALA A 22 5.55 12.21 8.51
C ALA A 22 5.43 11.68 7.08
N VAL A 23 4.23 11.69 6.48
CA VAL A 23 4.03 11.29 5.07
C VAL A 23 4.80 12.20 4.10
N ARG A 24 4.74 13.52 4.31
CA ARG A 24 5.45 14.49 3.42
C ARG A 24 6.95 14.31 3.44
N THR A 25 7.52 14.02 4.61
CA THR A 25 8.98 13.97 4.84
C THR A 25 9.55 12.55 4.88
N ALA A 26 8.71 11.53 4.74
CA ALA A 26 9.13 10.13 4.79
C ALA A 26 10.27 9.83 3.80
N ASP A 27 11.31 9.18 4.32
CA ASP A 27 12.39 8.63 3.52
C ASP A 27 12.29 7.09 3.47
N PRO A 28 11.76 6.51 2.39
CA PRO A 28 11.58 5.07 2.27
C PRO A 28 12.89 4.28 2.12
N ARG A 29 14.06 4.93 1.91
CA ARG A 29 15.36 4.26 1.88
C ARG A 29 15.69 3.60 3.22
N ALA A 30 15.05 4.05 4.31
CA ALA A 30 15.16 3.41 5.61
C ALA A 30 14.56 1.98 5.64
N LEU A 31 13.69 1.62 4.70
CA LEU A 31 13.12 0.27 4.60
C LEU A 31 14.12 -0.73 4.01
N ASP A 32 14.68 -0.37 2.89
CA ASP A 32 15.79 -1.02 2.21
C ASP A 32 16.33 -0.07 1.14
N GLY A 33 17.60 -0.19 0.78
CA GLY A 33 18.29 0.77 -0.10
C GLY A 33 17.72 0.87 -1.52
N GLY A 34 16.86 -0.05 -1.92
CA GLY A 34 16.22 -0.05 -3.23
C GLY A 34 14.90 0.70 -3.30
N ARG A 35 14.40 1.22 -2.16
CA ARG A 35 13.10 1.91 -2.13
C ARG A 35 13.22 3.41 -2.20
N ARG A 36 12.36 4.02 -3.00
CA ARG A 36 12.18 5.48 -3.05
C ARG A 36 10.77 5.88 -3.46
N VAL A 37 10.46 7.13 -3.26
CA VAL A 37 9.22 7.72 -3.77
C VAL A 37 9.27 7.75 -5.30
N VAL A 38 8.15 7.42 -5.92
CA VAL A 38 7.95 7.48 -7.37
C VAL A 38 7.94 8.93 -7.84
N THR A 39 8.55 9.16 -9.00
CA THR A 39 8.53 10.43 -9.73
C THR A 39 8.00 10.21 -11.15
N LEU A 40 7.79 11.30 -11.91
CA LEU A 40 7.36 11.19 -13.31
C LEU A 40 8.40 10.49 -14.21
N GLU A 41 9.67 10.46 -13.79
CA GLU A 41 10.74 9.73 -14.50
C GLU A 41 10.53 8.21 -14.47
N ASP A 42 9.69 7.71 -13.55
CA ASP A 42 9.43 6.28 -13.39
C ASP A 42 8.23 5.78 -14.21
N VAL A 43 7.52 6.66 -14.89
CA VAL A 43 6.28 6.33 -15.60
C VAL A 43 6.48 5.20 -16.60
N GLU A 44 7.55 5.24 -17.39
CA GLU A 44 7.85 4.20 -18.37
C GLU A 44 8.07 2.82 -17.69
N ALA A 45 8.91 2.79 -16.65
CA ALA A 45 9.21 1.57 -15.91
C ALA A 45 7.97 1.00 -15.18
N LEU A 46 7.14 1.88 -14.59
CA LEU A 46 5.88 1.48 -13.96
C LEU A 46 4.88 0.95 -15.01
N THR A 47 4.79 1.61 -16.15
CA THR A 47 3.92 1.16 -17.25
C THR A 47 4.34 -0.23 -17.73
N ALA A 48 5.64 -0.46 -17.91
CA ALA A 48 6.15 -1.76 -18.29
C ALA A 48 5.84 -2.85 -17.26
N LEU A 49 6.06 -2.57 -15.96
CA LEU A 49 5.73 -3.49 -14.86
C LEU A 49 4.23 -3.82 -14.82
N LEU A 50 3.36 -2.82 -14.95
CA LEU A 50 1.92 -2.96 -14.80
C LEU A 50 1.23 -3.45 -16.07
N SER A 51 1.92 -3.45 -17.22
CA SER A 51 1.42 -4.05 -18.45
C SER A 51 1.43 -5.58 -18.41
N ASP A 52 2.14 -6.19 -17.46
CA ASP A 52 2.05 -7.63 -17.20
C ASP A 52 0.73 -7.96 -16.48
N PRO A 53 -0.20 -8.71 -17.11
CA PRO A 53 -1.46 -9.11 -16.47
C PRO A 53 -1.26 -9.88 -15.16
N ALA A 54 -0.20 -10.70 -15.05
CA ALA A 54 0.12 -11.42 -13.82
C ALA A 54 0.43 -10.49 -12.64
N VAL A 55 0.83 -9.24 -12.91
CA VAL A 55 1.08 -8.20 -11.90
C VAL A 55 -0.17 -7.36 -11.68
N SER A 56 -0.85 -6.92 -12.75
CA SER A 56 -1.88 -5.88 -12.68
C SER A 56 -3.30 -6.41 -12.47
N ASP A 57 -3.66 -7.60 -12.98
CA ASP A 57 -5.03 -8.10 -12.90
C ASP A 57 -5.56 -8.29 -11.46
N PRO A 58 -4.74 -8.73 -10.48
CA PRO A 58 -5.19 -8.82 -9.10
C PRO A 58 -5.51 -7.47 -8.44
N ILE A 59 -5.06 -6.35 -9.05
CA ILE A 59 -5.14 -5.02 -8.46
C ILE A 59 -6.23 -4.22 -9.16
N TYR A 60 -7.34 -4.04 -8.48
CA TYR A 60 -8.54 -3.43 -9.06
C TYR A 60 -8.52 -1.90 -9.11
N ASP A 61 -7.71 -1.23 -8.28
CA ASP A 61 -7.67 0.24 -8.17
C ASP A 61 -6.59 0.91 -9.04
N LEU A 62 -5.92 0.14 -9.88
CA LEU A 62 -5.03 0.68 -10.90
C LEU A 62 -5.80 1.47 -11.97
N PRO A 63 -5.21 2.55 -12.50
CA PRO A 63 -5.81 3.23 -13.65
C PRO A 63 -5.87 2.28 -14.86
N ARG A 64 -6.93 2.40 -15.65
CA ARG A 64 -7.13 1.64 -16.88
C ARG A 64 -7.53 2.58 -18.01
N PRO A 65 -7.07 2.35 -19.25
CA PRO A 65 -6.09 1.34 -19.66
C PRO A 65 -4.70 1.60 -19.07
N ILE A 66 -3.84 0.57 -18.97
CA ILE A 66 -2.45 0.72 -18.54
C ILE A 66 -1.64 1.27 -19.73
N ASN A 67 -1.26 2.53 -19.66
CA ASN A 67 -0.37 3.21 -20.61
C ASN A 67 0.35 4.37 -19.93
N ALA A 68 1.31 4.99 -20.62
CA ALA A 68 2.13 6.06 -20.05
C ALA A 68 1.31 7.28 -19.60
N GLU A 69 0.22 7.61 -20.31
CA GLU A 69 -0.64 8.75 -19.98
C GLU A 69 -1.38 8.50 -18.66
N THR A 70 -2.11 7.39 -18.56
CA THR A 70 -2.91 7.05 -17.38
C THR A 70 -2.04 6.79 -16.15
N ILE A 71 -0.87 6.15 -16.32
CA ILE A 71 0.12 5.96 -15.25
C ILE A 71 0.74 7.29 -14.85
N GLY A 72 1.06 8.17 -15.80
CA GLY A 72 1.56 9.52 -15.51
C GLY A 72 0.57 10.35 -14.69
N ASP A 73 -0.71 10.30 -15.03
CA ASP A 73 -1.77 10.97 -14.27
C ASP A 73 -1.94 10.38 -12.87
N TRP A 74 -1.81 9.07 -12.73
CA TRP A 74 -1.83 8.42 -11.42
C TRP A 74 -0.64 8.86 -10.55
N VAL A 75 0.57 8.94 -11.11
CA VAL A 75 1.76 9.42 -10.39
C VAL A 75 1.57 10.88 -9.95
N ARG A 76 1.11 11.78 -10.83
CA ARG A 76 0.82 13.20 -10.47
C ARG A 76 -0.21 13.31 -9.36
N ARG A 77 -1.27 12.50 -9.40
CA ARG A 77 -2.29 12.46 -8.35
C ARG A 77 -1.70 12.01 -7.02
N CYS A 78 -0.92 10.92 -7.01
CA CYS A 78 -0.26 10.43 -5.80
C CYS A 78 0.73 11.45 -5.23
N GLU A 79 1.44 12.20 -6.08
CA GLU A 79 2.32 13.29 -5.64
C GLU A 79 1.53 14.42 -4.97
N ALA A 80 0.43 14.87 -5.58
CA ALA A 80 -0.45 15.87 -4.99
C ALA A 80 -1.07 15.41 -3.66
N GLU A 81 -1.47 14.14 -3.56
CA GLU A 81 -1.94 13.52 -2.31
C GLU A 81 -0.83 13.45 -1.25
N ARG A 82 0.41 13.17 -1.65
CA ARG A 82 1.57 13.21 -0.74
C ARG A 82 1.79 14.60 -0.14
N GLN A 83 1.63 15.66 -0.91
CA GLN A 83 1.71 17.03 -0.41
C GLN A 83 0.62 17.35 0.62
N ARG A 84 -0.53 16.67 0.55
CA ARG A 84 -1.58 16.74 1.57
C ARG A 84 -1.34 15.79 2.76
N GLY A 85 -0.32 14.92 2.68
CA GLY A 85 -0.01 13.93 3.70
C GLY A 85 -0.95 12.72 3.69
N GLU A 86 -1.44 12.31 2.52
CA GLU A 86 -2.50 11.31 2.36
C GLU A 86 -2.07 10.05 1.58
N THR A 87 -0.94 10.12 0.85
CA THR A 87 -0.47 8.99 0.02
C THR A 87 1.04 8.97 -0.08
N LEU A 88 1.60 7.75 -0.13
CA LEU A 88 2.96 7.48 -0.57
C LEU A 88 2.92 6.44 -1.68
N LEU A 89 3.43 6.77 -2.85
CA LEU A 89 3.68 5.83 -3.93
C LEU A 89 5.19 5.55 -3.98
N LEU A 90 5.56 4.30 -3.72
CA LEU A 90 6.94 3.86 -3.60
C LEU A 90 7.26 2.84 -4.68
N LEU A 91 8.45 2.88 -5.23
CA LEU A 91 8.99 1.77 -6.01
C LEU A 91 10.10 1.06 -5.24
N THR A 92 10.32 -0.19 -5.61
CA THR A 92 11.42 -1.02 -5.13
C THR A 92 12.22 -1.50 -6.32
N ARG A 93 13.55 -1.31 -6.29
CA ARG A 93 14.48 -1.87 -7.26
C ARG A 93 15.23 -3.04 -6.65
N ASP A 94 15.58 -4.02 -7.48
CA ASP A 94 16.46 -5.11 -7.07
C ASP A 94 17.95 -4.67 -7.05
N ALA A 95 18.83 -5.60 -6.71
CA ALA A 95 20.27 -5.34 -6.63
C ALA A 95 20.88 -4.93 -7.97
N GLU A 96 20.26 -5.34 -9.07
CA GLU A 96 20.64 -5.00 -10.44
C GLU A 96 20.06 -3.65 -10.90
N GLY A 97 19.29 -2.96 -10.02
CA GLY A 97 18.65 -1.68 -10.32
C GLY A 97 17.37 -1.79 -11.14
N VAL A 98 16.88 -3.00 -11.41
CA VAL A 98 15.66 -3.24 -12.18
C VAL A 98 14.44 -3.07 -11.26
N LEU A 99 13.34 -2.51 -11.78
CA LEU A 99 12.11 -2.34 -11.02
C LEU A 99 11.55 -3.70 -10.61
N ALA A 100 11.55 -3.98 -9.31
CA ALA A 100 11.09 -5.22 -8.71
C ALA A 100 9.62 -5.17 -8.28
N GLY A 101 9.09 -3.97 -8.03
CA GLY A 101 7.71 -3.78 -7.62
C GLY A 101 7.40 -2.36 -7.18
N TYR A 102 6.16 -2.15 -6.75
CA TYR A 102 5.72 -0.90 -6.16
C TYR A 102 4.87 -1.14 -4.92
N SER A 103 4.77 -0.13 -4.08
CA SER A 103 3.84 -0.07 -2.95
C SER A 103 3.11 1.27 -2.95
N LYS A 104 1.81 1.24 -2.71
CA LYS A 104 1.00 2.43 -2.46
C LYS A 104 0.50 2.37 -1.03
N ILE A 105 0.80 3.41 -0.26
CA ILE A 105 0.31 3.58 1.10
C ILE A 105 -0.71 4.72 1.06
N THR A 106 -1.97 4.40 1.29
CA THR A 106 -3.02 5.41 1.47
C THR A 106 -3.16 5.70 2.95
N VAL A 107 -3.17 6.97 3.34
CA VAL A 107 -3.20 7.39 4.74
C VAL A 107 -4.45 8.21 5.01
N TRP A 108 -5.10 7.95 6.12
CA TRP A 108 -6.21 8.74 6.67
C TRP A 108 -5.78 9.37 7.98
N PRO A 109 -5.17 10.57 7.96
CA PRO A 109 -4.59 11.17 9.18
C PRO A 109 -5.62 11.37 10.30
N LEU A 110 -6.84 11.80 9.96
CA LEU A 110 -7.95 11.98 10.92
C LEU A 110 -8.52 10.66 11.48
N ARG A 111 -8.03 9.51 10.99
CA ARG A 111 -8.35 8.17 11.49
C ARG A 111 -7.15 7.50 12.15
N SER A 112 -5.97 8.15 12.14
CA SER A 112 -4.69 7.57 12.53
C SER A 112 -4.47 6.20 11.90
N ALA A 113 -4.77 6.11 10.59
CA ALA A 113 -4.83 4.83 9.88
C ALA A 113 -4.21 4.90 8.49
N ALA A 114 -3.78 3.74 7.99
CA ALA A 114 -3.27 3.60 6.64
C ALA A 114 -3.62 2.24 6.03
N GLU A 115 -3.57 2.16 4.69
CA GLU A 115 -3.70 0.93 3.91
C GLU A 115 -2.46 0.75 3.05
N LEU A 116 -1.95 -0.48 2.99
CA LEU A 116 -0.87 -0.88 2.11
C LEU A 116 -1.45 -1.70 0.95
N ALA A 117 -1.17 -1.25 -0.26
CA ALA A 117 -1.40 -1.98 -1.51
C ALA A 117 -0.10 -2.04 -2.31
N GLY A 118 -0.02 -2.93 -3.27
CA GLY A 118 1.15 -3.00 -4.16
C GLY A 118 1.28 -4.34 -4.86
N ALA A 119 2.30 -4.44 -5.70
CA ALA A 119 2.66 -5.67 -6.39
C ALA A 119 4.17 -5.79 -6.57
N ILE A 120 4.59 -7.02 -6.74
CA ILE A 120 5.95 -7.38 -7.15
C ILE A 120 5.92 -8.02 -8.54
N ARG A 121 7.01 -7.85 -9.28
CA ARG A 121 7.21 -8.43 -10.60
C ARG A 121 6.93 -9.94 -10.58
N ALA A 122 6.32 -10.47 -11.64
CA ALA A 122 5.82 -11.84 -11.69
C ALA A 122 6.90 -12.89 -11.37
N ASP A 123 8.12 -12.72 -11.90
CA ASP A 123 9.26 -13.63 -11.66
C ASP A 123 9.79 -13.61 -10.22
N ARG A 124 9.43 -12.60 -9.42
CA ARG A 124 9.80 -12.48 -8.00
C ARG A 124 8.68 -12.92 -7.05
N GLN A 125 7.52 -13.28 -7.59
CA GLN A 125 6.41 -13.82 -6.80
C GLN A 125 6.75 -15.23 -6.29
N ASN A 126 6.10 -15.66 -5.21
CA ASN A 126 6.25 -16.98 -4.59
C ASN A 126 7.67 -17.30 -4.01
N SER A 127 8.56 -16.32 -3.93
CA SER A 127 9.92 -16.45 -3.35
C SER A 127 9.99 -16.18 -1.84
N GLY A 128 8.86 -15.85 -1.18
CA GLY A 128 8.80 -15.39 0.21
C GLY A 128 9.20 -13.92 0.41
N GLN A 129 9.83 -13.30 -0.58
CA GLN A 129 10.30 -11.90 -0.50
C GLN A 129 9.15 -10.90 -0.33
N GLY A 130 7.99 -11.17 -0.96
CA GLY A 130 6.81 -10.31 -0.83
C GLY A 130 6.29 -10.21 0.59
N GLY A 131 6.26 -11.33 1.32
CA GLY A 131 5.85 -11.35 2.73
C GLY A 131 6.80 -10.59 3.64
N ALA A 132 8.10 -10.85 3.53
CA ALA A 132 9.11 -10.14 4.30
C ALA A 132 9.14 -8.63 3.99
N GLY A 133 8.93 -8.26 2.72
CA GLY A 133 8.83 -6.86 2.30
C GLY A 133 7.58 -6.17 2.88
N ALA A 134 6.42 -6.84 2.85
CA ALA A 134 5.18 -6.33 3.43
C ALA A 134 5.33 -6.14 4.95
N TRP A 135 5.90 -7.12 5.65
CA TRP A 135 6.15 -7.06 7.09
C TRP A 135 6.97 -5.84 7.48
N ARG A 136 8.13 -5.63 6.84
CA ARG A 136 8.97 -4.46 7.08
C ARG A 136 8.25 -3.14 6.76
N THR A 137 7.44 -3.12 5.70
CA THR A 137 6.66 -1.93 5.34
C THR A 137 5.63 -1.59 6.40
N ILE A 138 4.90 -2.59 6.92
CA ILE A 138 3.91 -2.42 7.97
C ILE A 138 4.56 -1.90 9.26
N ASP A 139 5.68 -2.49 9.67
CA ASP A 139 6.45 -2.04 10.81
C ASP A 139 6.89 -0.57 10.66
N TRP A 140 7.45 -0.23 9.51
CA TRP A 140 7.84 1.13 9.18
C TRP A 140 6.65 2.10 9.16
N MET A 141 5.47 1.69 8.68
CA MET A 141 4.27 2.52 8.72
C MET A 141 3.87 2.86 10.15
N PHE A 142 3.90 1.90 11.06
CA PHE A 142 3.63 2.14 12.48
C PHE A 142 4.66 3.06 13.12
N GLU A 143 5.94 2.83 12.87
CA GLU A 143 7.04 3.55 13.55
C GLU A 143 7.31 4.92 12.93
N THR A 144 7.31 5.02 11.60
CA THR A 144 7.71 6.25 10.89
C THR A 144 6.53 7.15 10.57
N LEU A 145 5.40 6.59 10.08
CA LEU A 145 4.23 7.41 9.79
C LEU A 145 3.40 7.71 11.05
N GLY A 146 3.59 6.95 12.12
CA GLY A 146 2.93 7.18 13.39
C GLY A 146 1.45 6.78 13.43
N VAL A 147 0.96 6.06 12.42
CA VAL A 147 -0.43 5.57 12.41
C VAL A 147 -0.64 4.51 13.49
N ARG A 148 -1.86 4.43 14.02
CA ARG A 148 -2.23 3.45 15.06
C ARG A 148 -3.00 2.25 14.52
N LEU A 149 -3.45 2.32 13.26
CA LEU A 149 -4.24 1.28 12.62
C LEU A 149 -3.78 1.08 11.18
N ILE A 150 -3.62 -0.17 10.76
CA ILE A 150 -3.38 -0.52 9.36
C ILE A 150 -4.50 -1.44 8.90
N CYS A 151 -5.08 -1.14 7.75
CA CYS A 151 -6.05 -2.00 7.09
C CYS A 151 -5.49 -2.58 5.78
N LEU A 152 -5.98 -3.76 5.43
CA LEU A 152 -5.61 -4.45 4.20
C LEU A 152 -6.86 -5.04 3.56
N THR A 153 -6.85 -5.08 2.23
CA THR A 153 -7.90 -5.70 1.43
C THR A 153 -7.30 -6.71 0.45
N ALA A 154 -8.06 -7.75 0.14
CA ALA A 154 -7.75 -8.67 -0.95
C ALA A 154 -9.06 -9.13 -1.59
N ALA A 155 -9.05 -9.40 -2.91
CA ALA A 155 -10.19 -10.02 -3.56
C ALA A 155 -10.55 -11.34 -2.87
N VAL A 156 -11.83 -11.71 -2.82
CA VAL A 156 -12.30 -12.94 -2.15
C VAL A 156 -11.67 -14.21 -2.71
N ASP A 157 -11.29 -14.20 -3.97
CA ASP A 157 -10.60 -15.29 -4.68
C ASP A 157 -9.06 -15.21 -4.60
N ASN A 158 -8.49 -14.13 -4.07
CA ASN A 158 -7.05 -13.99 -3.88
C ASN A 158 -6.59 -14.68 -2.59
N ILE A 159 -6.66 -16.02 -2.60
CA ILE A 159 -6.30 -16.86 -1.45
C ILE A 159 -4.87 -16.63 -0.99
N ARG A 160 -3.95 -16.34 -1.92
CA ARG A 160 -2.55 -16.09 -1.58
C ARG A 160 -2.38 -14.85 -0.70
N SER A 161 -2.98 -13.73 -1.09
CA SER A 161 -2.93 -12.50 -0.30
C SER A 161 -3.65 -12.67 1.05
N ALA A 162 -4.81 -13.35 1.06
CA ALA A 162 -5.53 -13.62 2.29
C ALA A 162 -4.67 -14.40 3.30
N ARG A 163 -4.04 -15.50 2.87
CA ARG A 163 -3.14 -16.29 3.73
C ARG A 163 -1.94 -15.48 4.23
N LEU A 164 -1.36 -14.64 3.39
CA LEU A 164 -0.25 -13.79 3.79
C LEU A 164 -0.68 -12.78 4.87
N ILE A 165 -1.83 -12.13 4.70
CA ILE A 165 -2.37 -11.15 5.63
C ILE A 165 -2.69 -11.81 6.99
N GLU A 166 -3.31 -12.98 6.97
CA GLU A 166 -3.63 -13.74 8.17
C GLU A 166 -2.37 -14.27 8.87
N ALA A 167 -1.36 -14.71 8.12
CA ALA A 167 -0.07 -15.14 8.68
C ALA A 167 0.70 -13.97 9.36
N MET A 168 0.45 -12.73 8.96
CA MET A 168 0.96 -11.54 9.64
C MET A 168 0.16 -11.17 10.90
N GLY A 169 -0.89 -11.92 11.24
CA GLY A 169 -1.69 -11.71 12.44
C GLY A 169 -2.80 -10.66 12.30
N PHE A 170 -3.12 -10.21 11.09
CA PHE A 170 -4.22 -9.28 10.88
C PHE A 170 -5.56 -9.91 11.21
N MET A 171 -6.43 -9.17 11.89
CA MET A 171 -7.77 -9.61 12.25
C MET A 171 -8.74 -9.40 11.09
N ARG A 172 -9.36 -10.46 10.63
CA ARG A 172 -10.37 -10.40 9.57
C ARG A 172 -11.68 -9.80 10.12
N LEU A 173 -12.16 -8.73 9.48
CA LEU A 173 -13.41 -8.04 9.85
C LEU A 173 -14.52 -8.21 8.80
N GLY A 174 -14.48 -9.34 8.09
CA GLY A 174 -15.49 -9.71 7.10
C GLY A 174 -15.15 -9.23 5.69
N GLU A 175 -16.17 -8.84 4.95
CA GLU A 175 -16.07 -8.39 3.57
C GLU A 175 -16.34 -6.89 3.42
N ARG A 176 -15.87 -6.34 2.32
CA ARG A 176 -16.05 -4.96 1.92
C ARG A 176 -16.04 -4.84 0.39
N ASP A 177 -16.92 -4.04 -0.14
CA ASP A 177 -16.89 -3.71 -1.56
C ASP A 177 -15.71 -2.78 -1.86
N ALA A 178 -14.89 -3.20 -2.79
CA ALA A 178 -13.83 -2.39 -3.37
C ALA A 178 -14.34 -1.78 -4.69
N VAL A 179 -14.24 -0.47 -4.84
CA VAL A 179 -14.75 0.27 -6.01
C VAL A 179 -13.58 0.73 -6.86
N ALA A 180 -13.51 0.28 -8.11
CA ALA A 180 -12.54 0.72 -9.11
C ALA A 180 -12.83 2.15 -9.58
N GLN A 181 -11.91 2.74 -10.37
CA GLN A 181 -12.07 4.10 -10.89
C GLN A 181 -13.24 4.23 -11.88
N ASP A 182 -13.57 3.17 -12.59
CA ASP A 182 -14.71 3.10 -13.53
C ASP A 182 -16.05 2.81 -12.84
N GLY A 183 -16.06 2.71 -11.50
CA GLY A 183 -17.26 2.39 -10.73
C GLY A 183 -17.54 0.88 -10.58
N THR A 184 -16.75 0.01 -11.19
CA THR A 184 -16.87 -1.44 -11.01
C THR A 184 -16.67 -1.81 -9.54
N VAL A 185 -17.56 -2.62 -8.99
CA VAL A 185 -17.53 -3.09 -7.60
C VAL A 185 -17.00 -4.53 -7.56
N ARG A 186 -16.06 -4.78 -6.67
CA ARG A 186 -15.53 -6.11 -6.42
C ARG A 186 -15.61 -6.46 -4.93
N PRO A 187 -16.25 -7.57 -4.55
CA PRO A 187 -16.21 -8.07 -3.18
C PRO A 187 -14.77 -8.35 -2.76
N SER A 188 -14.39 -7.86 -1.61
CA SER A 188 -13.03 -8.01 -1.06
C SER A 188 -13.10 -8.39 0.41
N LEU A 189 -12.20 -9.26 0.81
CA LEU A 189 -11.95 -9.54 2.21
C LEU A 189 -11.26 -8.32 2.84
N TYR A 190 -11.53 -8.08 4.12
CA TYR A 190 -11.05 -6.91 4.83
C TYR A 190 -10.47 -7.27 6.20
N TRP A 191 -9.29 -6.74 6.50
CA TRP A 191 -8.57 -6.96 7.76
C TRP A 191 -8.08 -5.65 8.36
N GLU A 192 -7.90 -5.66 9.68
CA GLU A 192 -7.26 -4.59 10.43
C GLU A 192 -6.20 -5.11 11.39
N MET A 193 -5.20 -4.29 11.68
CA MET A 193 -4.16 -4.49 12.67
C MET A 193 -3.91 -3.21 13.43
N SER A 194 -4.05 -3.23 14.75
CA SER A 194 -3.64 -2.10 15.59
C SER A 194 -2.14 -2.14 15.90
N ARG A 195 -1.53 -0.97 16.15
CA ARG A 195 -0.13 -0.86 16.56
C ARG A 195 0.16 -1.64 17.84
N ASP A 196 -0.78 -1.66 18.79
CA ASP A 196 -0.60 -2.39 20.04
C ASP A 196 -0.63 -3.90 19.86
N ALA A 197 -1.46 -4.41 18.93
CA ALA A 197 -1.50 -5.83 18.59
C ALA A 197 -0.24 -6.24 17.81
N TRP A 198 0.27 -5.37 16.92
CA TRP A 198 1.50 -5.60 16.18
C TRP A 198 2.74 -5.71 17.08
N ARG A 199 2.83 -4.91 18.15
CA ARG A 199 3.94 -4.91 19.10
C ARG A 199 3.93 -6.05 20.11
N LYS A 200 2.81 -6.75 20.27
CA LYS A 200 2.75 -7.92 21.15
C LYS A 200 3.49 -9.07 20.47
N PRO A 201 4.51 -9.68 21.11
CA PRO A 201 5.06 -10.94 20.62
C PRO A 201 3.90 -11.94 20.52
N ASN A 202 3.85 -12.67 19.43
CA ASN A 202 2.92 -13.80 19.33
C ASN A 202 3.20 -14.72 20.53
N ALA A 203 2.22 -14.84 21.43
CA ALA A 203 2.27 -15.72 22.59
C ALA A 203 2.15 -17.19 22.14
#